data_cbe87d65bf7a1f44c59fa56acd4ab45c
#
_entry.id   cbe87d65bf7a1f44c59fa56acd4ab45c
#
_cell.length_a   1.000
_cell.length_b   1.000
_cell.length_c   1.000
_cell.angle_alpha   90.00
_cell.angle_beta   90.00
_cell.angle_gamma   90.00
#
_symmetry.space_group_name_H-M   'P 1'
#
loop_
_entity.id
_entity.type
_entity.pdbx_description
1 polymer ?
#
loop_
_entity_poly.entity_id
_entity_poly.type
_entity_poly.pdbx_seq_one_letter_code
_entity_poly.pdbx_strand_id
1 'polypeptide(L)'
;MINFIDEKSAYEAGLALTDKTDFEEIYPTDIDPKFVWHFIRGYFEGNGATLNSPKKTVLNFPLLTFSVRKAAYLEKICSFINSPYIYSFDSEKSLGTLQITGTNALDLLGKLYENAEHAHFHMKKCYSDWCRFGVSVFPNDGPNDVFEWCKTREDAVAPSKERVSDSGYDLTIIDVVKKFHNKTTLYTTGIKVKPAFGWYLDVVPRSSIIKSGYMLANNVGIIDRAYTGEIMIALIKVDESAPDLELPLRIAQMIPRKIAHVEFTEVSDIERTTRNDGGFGSTG
;
A
#
# COMPACT_ATOMS: atom_id res chain seq x y z
N MET A 1 -14.21 27.37 3.60
CA MET A 1 -13.47 26.11 3.45
C MET A 1 -13.68 25.32 4.74
N ILE A 2 -14.21 24.13 4.62
CA ILE A 2 -14.50 23.22 5.74
C ILE A 2 -13.19 22.49 6.09
N ASN A 3 -12.79 22.60 7.35
CA ASN A 3 -11.58 21.95 7.85
C ASN A 3 -11.98 20.87 8.84
N PHE A 4 -11.73 19.61 8.52
CA PHE A 4 -11.95 18.48 9.42
C PHE A 4 -10.80 18.39 10.43
N ILE A 5 -11.05 17.73 11.57
CA ILE A 5 -10.03 17.54 12.62
C ILE A 5 -8.90 16.65 12.10
N ASP A 6 -9.27 15.60 11.37
CA ASP A 6 -8.38 14.60 10.76
C ASP A 6 -9.05 13.94 9.56
N GLU A 7 -8.31 13.06 8.90
CA GLU A 7 -8.73 12.28 7.73
C GLU A 7 -9.90 11.34 8.05
N LYS A 8 -9.95 10.80 9.25
CA LYS A 8 -11.03 9.91 9.72
C LYS A 8 -12.36 10.68 9.82
N SER A 9 -12.36 11.87 10.41
CA SER A 9 -13.56 12.69 10.54
C SER A 9 -14.09 13.14 9.17
N ALA A 10 -13.21 13.39 8.19
CA ALA A 10 -13.61 13.66 6.82
C ALA A 10 -14.28 12.45 6.15
N TYR A 11 -13.72 11.26 6.33
CA TYR A 11 -14.28 10.02 5.81
C TYR A 11 -15.64 9.70 6.43
N GLU A 12 -15.76 9.81 7.76
CA GLU A 12 -17.02 9.58 8.48
C GLU A 12 -18.12 10.59 8.08
N ALA A 13 -17.75 11.84 7.81
CA ALA A 13 -18.67 12.83 7.29
C ALA A 13 -19.20 12.46 5.90
N GLY A 14 -18.34 11.95 5.02
CA GLY A 14 -18.74 11.42 3.72
C GLY A 14 -19.69 10.24 3.84
N LEU A 15 -19.42 9.29 4.71
CA LEU A 15 -20.30 8.15 4.99
C LEU A 15 -21.68 8.60 5.50
N ALA A 16 -21.74 9.60 6.35
CA ALA A 16 -22.98 10.08 6.96
C ALA A 16 -23.94 10.74 5.98
N LEU A 17 -23.45 11.21 4.82
CA LEU A 17 -24.29 11.84 3.79
C LEU A 17 -25.22 10.86 3.03
N THR A 18 -25.05 9.57 3.24
CA THR A 18 -25.77 8.55 2.46
C THR A 18 -27.19 8.32 2.90
N ASP A 19 -27.53 8.54 4.18
CA ASP A 19 -28.79 8.11 4.79
C ASP A 19 -29.68 9.22 5.36
N LYS A 20 -29.26 10.51 5.36
CA LYS A 20 -30.03 11.56 6.04
C LYS A 20 -30.41 12.70 5.11
N THR A 21 -31.72 12.99 5.09
CA THR A 21 -32.39 14.02 4.29
C THR A 21 -32.12 15.47 4.74
N ASP A 22 -31.46 15.69 5.89
CA ASP A 22 -31.43 16.99 6.59
C ASP A 22 -30.03 17.61 6.74
N PHE A 23 -29.00 17.06 6.09
CA PHE A 23 -27.67 17.69 6.11
C PHE A 23 -27.54 18.76 5.03
N GLU A 24 -27.02 19.93 5.40
CA GLU A 24 -26.48 20.90 4.44
C GLU A 24 -25.50 20.18 3.52
N GLU A 25 -25.68 20.34 2.22
CA GLU A 25 -24.86 19.66 1.22
C GLU A 25 -23.43 20.21 1.31
N ILE A 26 -22.49 19.34 1.71
CA ILE A 26 -21.06 19.66 1.71
C ILE A 26 -20.50 19.29 0.34
N TYR A 27 -19.99 20.28 -0.40
CA TYR A 27 -19.38 20.06 -1.70
C TYR A 27 -17.87 19.89 -1.60
N PRO A 28 -17.25 19.08 -2.48
CA PRO A 28 -15.80 18.88 -2.47
C PRO A 28 -15.00 20.19 -2.56
N THR A 29 -15.53 21.19 -3.27
CA THR A 29 -14.90 22.52 -3.38
C THR A 29 -14.86 23.32 -2.08
N ASP A 30 -15.68 22.95 -1.10
CA ASP A 30 -15.78 23.60 0.19
C ASP A 30 -14.84 23.00 1.24
N ILE A 31 -14.21 21.86 0.90
CA ILE A 31 -13.36 21.07 1.79
C ILE A 31 -11.88 21.45 1.59
N ASP A 32 -11.12 21.47 2.67
CA ASP A 32 -9.65 21.60 2.59
C ASP A 32 -9.08 20.47 1.67
N PRO A 33 -8.25 20.81 0.67
CA PRO A 33 -7.74 19.86 -0.31
C PRO A 33 -7.11 18.59 0.27
N LYS A 34 -6.52 18.67 1.47
CA LYS A 34 -5.91 17.51 2.13
C LYS A 34 -6.92 16.45 2.59
N PHE A 35 -8.20 16.84 2.78
CA PHE A 35 -9.25 15.95 3.28
C PHE A 35 -10.26 15.52 2.23
N VAL A 36 -10.27 16.17 1.07
CA VAL A 36 -11.32 15.99 0.06
C VAL A 36 -11.46 14.54 -0.41
N TRP A 37 -10.35 13.84 -0.60
CA TRP A 37 -10.39 12.45 -1.07
C TRP A 37 -10.87 11.47 -0.01
N HIS A 38 -10.59 11.71 1.27
CA HIS A 38 -11.14 10.93 2.38
C HIS A 38 -12.66 11.09 2.47
N PHE A 39 -13.16 12.32 2.32
CA PHE A 39 -14.58 12.62 2.28
C PHE A 39 -15.29 11.96 1.08
N ILE A 40 -14.74 12.10 -0.14
CA ILE A 40 -15.32 11.51 -1.36
C ILE A 40 -15.33 9.98 -1.25
N ARG A 41 -14.29 9.36 -0.69
CA ARG A 41 -14.26 7.92 -0.43
C ARG A 41 -15.39 7.50 0.49
N GLY A 42 -15.57 8.18 1.64
CA GLY A 42 -16.67 7.91 2.56
C GLY A 42 -18.02 8.01 1.87
N TYR A 43 -18.23 9.04 1.06
CA TYR A 43 -19.45 9.21 0.28
C TYR A 43 -19.70 8.05 -0.69
N PHE A 44 -18.70 7.61 -1.44
CA PHE A 44 -18.85 6.51 -2.38
C PHE A 44 -19.10 5.17 -1.68
N GLU A 45 -18.35 4.87 -0.64
CA GLU A 45 -18.51 3.62 0.12
C GLU A 45 -19.88 3.55 0.83
N GLY A 46 -20.33 4.68 1.38
CA GLY A 46 -21.64 4.77 2.01
C GLY A 46 -22.81 4.62 1.04
N ASN A 47 -22.63 4.95 -0.24
CA ASN A 47 -23.63 4.73 -1.29
C ASN A 47 -23.56 3.31 -1.92
N GLY A 48 -22.92 2.36 -1.24
CA GLY A 48 -22.87 0.96 -1.69
C GLY A 48 -21.99 0.76 -2.92
N ALA A 49 -20.87 1.46 -2.99
CA ALA A 49 -19.91 1.27 -4.07
C ALA A 49 -19.49 -0.19 -4.20
N THR A 50 -19.56 -0.72 -5.41
CA THR A 50 -19.11 -2.07 -5.73
C THR A 50 -18.15 -2.03 -6.90
N LEU A 51 -17.06 -2.78 -6.76
CA LEU A 51 -16.09 -2.99 -7.81
C LEU A 51 -16.39 -4.34 -8.47
N ASN A 52 -16.92 -4.29 -9.69
CA ASN A 52 -17.21 -5.50 -10.44
C ASN A 52 -16.15 -5.70 -11.52
N SER A 53 -15.50 -6.85 -11.53
CA SER A 53 -14.70 -7.27 -12.68
C SER A 53 -15.64 -7.81 -13.77
N PRO A 54 -15.62 -7.28 -15.00
CA PRO A 54 -16.40 -7.86 -16.09
C PRO A 54 -15.94 -9.30 -16.31
N LYS A 55 -16.90 -10.24 -16.37
CA LYS A 55 -16.63 -11.64 -16.59
C LYS A 55 -15.89 -11.82 -17.91
N LYS A 56 -14.64 -12.29 -17.85
CA LYS A 56 -13.87 -12.90 -18.96
C LYS A 56 -13.80 -12.13 -20.28
N THR A 57 -13.41 -10.88 -20.30
CA THR A 57 -12.88 -10.24 -21.50
C THR A 57 -11.37 -10.01 -21.35
N VAL A 58 -10.67 -9.98 -22.49
CA VAL A 58 -9.20 -9.91 -22.58
C VAL A 58 -8.60 -8.66 -21.92
N LEU A 59 -9.43 -7.68 -21.56
CA LEU A 59 -9.07 -6.48 -20.81
C LEU A 59 -9.96 -6.39 -19.57
N ASN A 60 -9.43 -6.74 -18.42
CA ASN A 60 -10.10 -6.62 -17.12
C ASN A 60 -10.14 -5.17 -16.62
N PHE A 61 -10.89 -4.31 -17.28
CA PHE A 61 -11.12 -2.97 -16.76
C PHE A 61 -12.13 -3.01 -15.61
N PRO A 62 -11.91 -2.24 -14.53
CA PRO A 62 -12.86 -2.14 -13.43
C PRO A 62 -14.14 -1.48 -13.90
N LEU A 63 -15.24 -1.93 -13.35
CA LEU A 63 -16.53 -1.27 -13.38
C LEU A 63 -16.86 -0.85 -11.95
N LEU A 64 -16.73 0.43 -11.65
CA LEU A 64 -17.18 0.99 -10.39
C LEU A 64 -18.65 1.36 -10.51
N THR A 65 -19.48 0.72 -9.71
CA THR A 65 -20.93 0.97 -9.67
C THR A 65 -21.31 1.40 -8.27
N PHE A 66 -22.12 2.43 -8.13
CA PHE A 66 -22.71 2.83 -6.86
C PHE A 66 -24.08 3.45 -7.05
N SER A 67 -24.90 3.36 -6.03
CA SER A 67 -26.27 3.84 -6.01
C SER A 67 -26.35 5.22 -5.39
N VAL A 68 -27.20 6.09 -5.91
CA VAL A 68 -27.31 7.48 -5.50
C VAL A 68 -28.76 7.89 -5.37
N ARG A 69 -29.11 8.51 -4.26
CA ARG A 69 -30.46 9.06 -4.04
C ARG A 69 -30.60 10.50 -4.53
N LYS A 70 -29.51 11.28 -4.56
CA LYS A 70 -29.51 12.69 -4.99
C LYS A 70 -28.63 12.87 -6.23
N ALA A 71 -29.23 12.76 -7.42
CA ALA A 71 -28.52 12.90 -8.70
C ALA A 71 -27.74 14.23 -8.82
N ALA A 72 -28.33 15.34 -8.43
CA ALA A 72 -27.72 16.67 -8.55
C ALA A 72 -26.42 16.81 -7.71
N TYR A 73 -26.37 16.19 -6.55
CA TYR A 73 -25.16 16.18 -5.72
C TYR A 73 -24.04 15.35 -6.37
N LEU A 74 -24.43 14.22 -6.93
CA LEU A 74 -23.50 13.34 -7.62
C LEU A 74 -22.89 13.99 -8.87
N GLU A 75 -23.68 14.71 -9.64
CA GLU A 75 -23.21 15.46 -10.81
C GLU A 75 -22.11 16.45 -10.42
N LYS A 76 -22.24 17.12 -9.26
CA LYS A 76 -21.22 18.03 -8.74
C LYS A 76 -19.94 17.30 -8.32
N ILE A 77 -20.07 16.14 -7.67
CA ILE A 77 -18.90 15.30 -7.34
C ILE A 77 -18.22 14.82 -8.63
N CYS A 78 -18.97 14.31 -9.60
CA CYS A 78 -18.42 13.86 -10.87
C CYS A 78 -17.75 14.99 -11.66
N SER A 79 -18.32 16.18 -11.64
CA SER A 79 -17.69 17.37 -12.22
C SER A 79 -16.38 17.72 -11.53
N PHE A 80 -16.33 17.63 -10.20
CA PHE A 80 -15.11 17.86 -9.42
C PHE A 80 -14.01 16.85 -9.74
N ILE A 81 -14.35 15.56 -9.80
CA ILE A 81 -13.38 14.48 -10.11
C ILE A 81 -13.01 14.41 -11.59
N ASN A 82 -13.72 15.15 -12.45
CA ASN A 82 -13.52 15.20 -13.91
C ASN A 82 -13.47 13.81 -14.56
N SER A 83 -14.38 12.93 -14.16
CA SER A 83 -14.44 11.54 -14.65
C SER A 83 -15.71 11.33 -15.47
N PRO A 84 -15.62 10.81 -16.70
CA PRO A 84 -16.79 10.37 -17.46
C PRO A 84 -17.54 9.26 -16.72
N TYR A 85 -18.86 9.34 -16.74
CA TYR A 85 -19.73 8.36 -16.08
C TYR A 85 -20.98 8.08 -16.91
N ILE A 86 -21.61 6.93 -16.67
CA ILE A 86 -22.91 6.56 -17.17
C ILE A 86 -23.88 6.61 -16.00
N TYR A 87 -24.94 7.39 -16.16
CA TYR A 87 -26.00 7.50 -15.17
C TYR A 87 -27.28 6.88 -15.68
N SER A 88 -27.93 6.08 -14.83
CA SER A 88 -29.27 5.53 -15.08
C SER A 88 -30.13 5.76 -13.84
N PHE A 89 -31.42 6.05 -14.02
CA PHE A 89 -32.36 6.27 -12.95
C PHE A 89 -33.53 5.29 -13.02
N ASP A 90 -33.74 4.57 -11.91
CA ASP A 90 -34.89 3.68 -11.70
C ASP A 90 -35.96 4.46 -10.98
N SER A 91 -37.04 4.83 -11.70
CA SER A 91 -38.16 5.62 -11.16
C SER A 91 -38.99 4.86 -10.15
N GLU A 92 -39.05 3.52 -10.22
CA GLU A 92 -39.82 2.71 -9.29
C GLU A 92 -39.13 2.68 -7.93
N LYS A 93 -37.80 2.63 -7.91
CA LYS A 93 -37.02 2.61 -6.67
C LYS A 93 -36.55 3.99 -6.22
N SER A 94 -36.83 5.02 -7.00
CA SER A 94 -36.29 6.38 -6.79
C SER A 94 -34.78 6.36 -6.55
N LEU A 95 -34.06 5.56 -7.32
CA LEU A 95 -32.63 5.29 -7.14
C LEU A 95 -31.88 5.52 -8.45
N GLY A 96 -30.87 6.37 -8.38
CA GLY A 96 -29.89 6.53 -9.44
C GLY A 96 -28.78 5.50 -9.32
N THR A 97 -28.28 5.01 -10.44
CA THR A 97 -27.08 4.19 -10.51
C THR A 97 -26.06 4.89 -11.38
N LEU A 98 -24.85 5.03 -10.85
CA LEU A 98 -23.73 5.61 -11.56
C LEU A 98 -22.68 4.54 -11.83
N GLN A 99 -22.15 4.55 -13.04
CA GLN A 99 -21.11 3.62 -13.49
C GLN A 99 -19.94 4.40 -14.08
N ILE A 100 -18.74 4.08 -13.61
CA ILE A 100 -17.48 4.57 -14.16
C ILE A 100 -16.68 3.35 -14.61
N THR A 101 -16.15 3.39 -15.83
CA THR A 101 -15.52 2.22 -16.47
C THR A 101 -14.12 2.54 -16.97
N GLY A 102 -13.35 1.49 -17.25
CA GLY A 102 -12.08 1.60 -17.93
C GLY A 102 -11.00 2.30 -17.12
N THR A 103 -10.14 3.04 -17.80
CA THR A 103 -9.04 3.79 -17.16
C THR A 103 -9.55 4.86 -16.20
N ASN A 104 -10.70 5.46 -16.46
CA ASN A 104 -11.30 6.46 -15.57
C ASN A 104 -11.66 5.85 -14.19
N ALA A 105 -12.14 4.60 -14.18
CA ALA A 105 -12.40 3.90 -12.91
C ALA A 105 -11.11 3.59 -12.16
N LEU A 106 -10.04 3.23 -12.87
CA LEU A 106 -8.71 3.03 -12.26
C LEU A 106 -8.16 4.31 -11.67
N ASP A 107 -8.21 5.41 -12.40
CA ASP A 107 -7.72 6.71 -11.95
C ASP A 107 -8.49 7.19 -10.71
N LEU A 108 -9.82 7.03 -10.72
CA LEU A 108 -10.64 7.39 -9.57
C LEU A 108 -10.34 6.49 -8.36
N LEU A 109 -10.26 5.18 -8.55
CA LEU A 109 -9.92 4.24 -7.48
C LEU A 109 -8.52 4.50 -6.92
N GLY A 110 -7.56 4.83 -7.78
CA GLY A 110 -6.23 5.28 -7.36
C GLY A 110 -6.31 6.46 -6.41
N LYS A 111 -7.02 7.53 -6.78
CA LYS A 111 -7.21 8.72 -5.94
C LYS A 111 -7.94 8.43 -4.63
N LEU A 112 -8.91 7.49 -4.65
CA LEU A 112 -9.68 7.14 -3.45
C LEU A 112 -8.88 6.28 -2.47
N TYR A 113 -8.05 5.34 -2.95
CA TYR A 113 -7.48 4.29 -2.13
C TYR A 113 -5.96 4.27 -2.03
N GLU A 114 -5.23 4.96 -2.92
CA GLU A 114 -3.76 4.97 -2.92
C GLU A 114 -3.14 5.42 -1.58
N ASN A 115 -3.81 6.34 -0.88
CA ASN A 115 -3.39 6.86 0.42
C ASN A 115 -4.34 6.44 1.57
N ALA A 116 -5.08 5.34 1.40
CA ALA A 116 -6.05 4.84 2.37
C ALA A 116 -5.56 3.56 3.08
N GLU A 117 -4.27 3.46 3.37
CA GLU A 117 -3.63 2.26 3.93
C GLU A 117 -4.05 1.96 5.38
N HIS A 118 -4.54 2.97 6.11
CA HIS A 118 -5.01 2.78 7.47
C HIS A 118 -6.44 2.20 7.51
N ALA A 119 -6.62 1.07 8.18
CA ALA A 119 -7.88 0.32 8.27
C ALA A 119 -9.10 1.12 8.80
N HIS A 120 -8.89 2.34 9.28
CA HIS A 120 -9.95 3.23 9.80
C HIS A 120 -10.60 4.11 8.73
N PHE A 121 -10.09 4.11 7.49
CA PHE A 121 -10.45 5.09 6.46
C PHE A 121 -11.16 4.47 5.25
N HIS A 122 -11.57 3.20 5.33
CA HIS A 122 -12.23 2.52 4.22
C HIS A 122 -13.07 1.34 4.70
N MET A 123 -14.07 0.97 3.92
CA MET A 123 -14.72 -0.33 4.10
C MET A 123 -13.75 -1.43 3.67
N LYS A 124 -13.49 -2.37 4.57
CA LYS A 124 -12.54 -3.49 4.36
C LYS A 124 -12.75 -4.20 3.02
N LYS A 125 -14.01 -4.41 2.63
CA LYS A 125 -14.36 -5.06 1.35
C LYS A 125 -13.93 -4.24 0.15
N CYS A 126 -14.27 -2.95 0.10
CA CYS A 126 -13.95 -2.08 -1.04
C CYS A 126 -12.44 -1.93 -1.23
N TYR A 127 -11.71 -1.77 -0.13
CA TYR A 127 -10.25 -1.72 -0.17
C TYR A 127 -9.63 -3.05 -0.60
N SER A 128 -10.13 -4.18 -0.10
CA SER A 128 -9.68 -5.50 -0.52
C SER A 128 -9.94 -5.76 -2.01
N ASP A 129 -11.11 -5.35 -2.51
CA ASP A 129 -11.44 -5.47 -3.93
C ASP A 129 -10.53 -4.58 -4.79
N TRP A 130 -10.24 -3.36 -4.35
CA TRP A 130 -9.26 -2.49 -4.98
C TRP A 130 -7.87 -3.11 -5.02
N CYS A 131 -7.38 -3.63 -3.90
CA CYS A 131 -6.06 -4.27 -3.83
C CYS A 131 -5.95 -5.46 -4.77
N ARG A 132 -6.96 -6.34 -4.78
CA ARG A 132 -7.03 -7.48 -5.71
C ARG A 132 -7.04 -7.04 -7.16
N PHE A 133 -7.77 -5.97 -7.44
CA PHE A 133 -7.90 -5.42 -8.79
C PHE A 133 -6.59 -4.79 -9.26
N GLY A 134 -5.97 -3.95 -8.44
CA GLY A 134 -4.69 -3.32 -8.72
C GLY A 134 -3.59 -4.34 -9.08
N VAL A 135 -3.55 -5.48 -8.35
CA VAL A 135 -2.62 -6.57 -8.66
C VAL A 135 -2.93 -7.27 -9.99
N SER A 136 -4.21 -7.32 -10.42
CA SER A 136 -4.61 -8.00 -11.64
C SER A 136 -4.54 -7.13 -12.91
N VAL A 137 -4.67 -5.81 -12.75
CA VAL A 137 -4.69 -4.85 -13.86
C VAL A 137 -3.31 -4.34 -14.23
N PHE A 138 -2.37 -4.40 -13.30
CA PHE A 138 -0.96 -4.15 -13.57
C PHE A 138 -0.20 -5.48 -13.62
N PRO A 139 -0.36 -6.29 -14.70
CA PRO A 139 0.44 -7.50 -14.86
C PRO A 139 1.92 -7.13 -14.93
N ASN A 140 2.78 -8.07 -14.58
CA ASN A 140 4.24 -7.91 -14.48
C ASN A 140 4.95 -7.35 -15.75
N ASP A 141 4.22 -7.11 -16.83
CA ASP A 141 4.76 -6.76 -18.15
C ASP A 141 4.69 -5.26 -18.48
N GLY A 142 4.24 -4.42 -17.54
CA GLY A 142 4.23 -2.97 -17.70
C GLY A 142 5.56 -2.34 -17.27
N PRO A 143 6.08 -1.34 -18.00
CA PRO A 143 7.38 -0.70 -17.71
C PRO A 143 7.40 0.17 -16.44
N ASN A 144 6.39 0.13 -15.57
CA ASN A 144 6.12 1.22 -14.64
C ASN A 144 5.87 0.82 -13.17
N ASP A 145 6.40 -0.29 -12.69
CA ASP A 145 6.57 -0.45 -11.24
C ASP A 145 7.73 0.47 -10.79
N VAL A 146 7.50 1.78 -10.83
CA VAL A 146 8.50 2.78 -10.45
C VAL A 146 8.51 2.92 -8.94
N PHE A 147 9.67 2.63 -8.35
CA PHE A 147 9.93 2.90 -6.95
C PHE A 147 10.60 4.25 -6.83
N GLU A 148 10.01 5.15 -6.07
CA GLU A 148 10.61 6.44 -5.78
C GLU A 148 11.67 6.30 -4.69
N TRP A 149 12.77 7.00 -4.81
CA TRP A 149 13.76 7.05 -3.75
C TRP A 149 14.44 8.42 -3.68
N CYS A 150 14.95 8.76 -2.51
CA CYS A 150 15.74 9.99 -2.34
C CYS A 150 16.86 9.79 -1.32
N LYS A 151 17.87 10.65 -1.42
CA LYS A 151 18.93 10.78 -0.43
C LYS A 151 18.45 11.64 0.74
N THR A 152 18.84 11.26 1.95
CA THR A 152 18.71 12.08 3.17
C THR A 152 20.04 12.74 3.55
N ARG A 153 21.15 12.27 2.95
CA ARG A 153 22.52 12.75 3.16
C ARG A 153 23.26 12.73 1.82
N GLU A 154 24.21 13.65 1.66
CA GLU A 154 25.00 13.75 0.41
C GLU A 154 25.89 12.54 0.15
N ASP A 155 26.45 11.94 1.23
CA ASP A 155 27.32 10.76 1.17
C ASP A 155 26.56 9.45 0.97
N ALA A 156 25.22 9.48 0.90
CA ALA A 156 24.40 8.32 0.62
C ALA A 156 24.70 7.72 -0.76
N VAL A 157 24.78 6.38 -0.81
CA VAL A 157 25.02 5.64 -2.03
C VAL A 157 23.70 5.18 -2.63
N ALA A 158 23.49 5.49 -3.94
CA ALA A 158 22.29 5.04 -4.64
C ALA A 158 22.15 3.51 -4.62
N PRO A 159 20.93 2.98 -4.42
CA PRO A 159 20.68 1.55 -4.57
C PRO A 159 21.02 1.09 -5.98
N SER A 160 21.75 0.00 -6.11
CA SER A 160 22.21 -0.47 -7.41
C SER A 160 22.21 -1.99 -7.52
N LYS A 161 22.12 -2.48 -8.74
CA LYS A 161 22.38 -3.88 -9.10
C LYS A 161 23.61 -3.93 -9.98
N GLU A 162 24.41 -4.97 -9.82
CA GLU A 162 25.53 -5.21 -10.72
C GLU A 162 25.05 -5.77 -12.06
N ARG A 163 24.04 -6.66 -12.00
CA ARG A 163 23.44 -7.27 -13.18
C ARG A 163 21.92 -7.06 -13.16
N VAL A 164 21.33 -6.89 -14.33
CA VAL A 164 19.86 -6.74 -14.45
C VAL A 164 19.12 -7.94 -13.85
N SER A 165 19.70 -9.14 -13.96
CA SER A 165 19.14 -10.40 -13.43
C SER A 165 19.25 -10.55 -11.91
N ASP A 166 20.00 -9.69 -11.22
CA ASP A 166 20.12 -9.79 -9.76
C ASP A 166 18.78 -9.49 -9.10
N SER A 167 18.43 -10.26 -8.05
CA SER A 167 17.18 -10.10 -7.35
C SER A 167 17.14 -8.85 -6.48
N GLY A 168 18.29 -8.50 -5.86
CA GLY A 168 18.38 -7.43 -4.88
C GLY A 168 19.09 -6.17 -5.40
N TYR A 169 18.69 -5.03 -4.88
CA TYR A 169 19.41 -3.77 -5.00
C TYR A 169 20.30 -3.59 -3.77
N ASP A 170 21.59 -3.45 -3.98
CA ASP A 170 22.56 -3.30 -2.92
C ASP A 170 22.32 -2.05 -2.07
N LEU A 171 22.47 -2.19 -0.77
CA LEU A 171 22.39 -1.14 0.24
C LEU A 171 23.75 -0.96 0.92
N THR A 172 24.18 0.27 1.02
CA THR A 172 25.43 0.66 1.67
C THR A 172 25.14 1.36 2.98
N ILE A 173 25.65 0.84 4.08
CA ILE A 173 25.66 1.55 5.37
C ILE A 173 26.79 2.58 5.37
N ILE A 174 26.52 3.79 5.85
CA ILE A 174 27.44 4.93 5.76
C ILE A 174 27.88 5.49 7.10
N ASP A 175 27.07 5.27 8.16
CA ASP A 175 27.39 5.79 9.48
C ASP A 175 26.65 5.00 10.59
N VAL A 176 27.10 5.15 11.82
CA VAL A 176 26.46 4.59 13.02
C VAL A 176 25.42 5.57 13.55
N VAL A 177 24.17 5.12 13.69
CA VAL A 177 23.12 5.91 14.32
C VAL A 177 23.05 5.68 15.81
N LYS A 178 23.08 4.40 16.23
CA LYS A 178 22.92 4.03 17.64
C LYS A 178 23.52 2.65 17.94
N LYS A 179 24.19 2.53 19.07
CA LYS A 179 24.62 1.25 19.64
C LYS A 179 23.67 0.86 20.77
N PHE A 180 23.19 -0.36 20.75
CA PHE A 180 22.36 -0.92 21.81
C PHE A 180 23.20 -1.82 22.73
N HIS A 181 22.75 -2.00 23.97
CA HIS A 181 23.47 -2.80 24.98
C HIS A 181 23.56 -4.30 24.67
N ASN A 182 22.74 -4.81 23.73
CA ASN A 182 22.72 -6.21 23.30
C ASN A 182 23.66 -6.51 22.10
N LYS A 183 24.73 -5.76 21.92
CA LYS A 183 25.69 -5.87 20.81
C LYS A 183 25.09 -5.52 19.43
N THR A 184 23.89 -4.98 19.39
CA THR A 184 23.27 -4.51 18.16
C THR A 184 23.67 -3.07 17.89
N THR A 185 24.03 -2.78 16.67
CA THR A 185 24.29 -1.43 16.17
C THR A 185 23.35 -1.12 15.01
N LEU A 186 22.73 0.04 15.07
CA LEU A 186 21.88 0.58 14.01
C LEU A 186 22.72 1.51 13.12
N TYR A 187 22.71 1.22 11.84
CA TYR A 187 23.44 1.99 10.83
C TYR A 187 22.46 2.69 9.89
N THR A 188 22.83 3.87 9.41
CA THR A 188 22.11 4.62 8.40
C THR A 188 22.59 4.23 7.00
N THR A 189 21.67 4.20 6.03
CA THR A 189 21.98 4.12 4.61
C THR A 189 21.94 5.48 3.92
N GLY A 190 21.35 6.48 4.57
CA GLY A 190 21.14 7.81 3.99
C GLY A 190 20.12 7.85 2.88
N ILE A 191 19.26 6.83 2.72
CA ILE A 191 18.24 6.79 1.68
C ILE A 191 16.84 6.49 2.21
N LYS A 192 15.84 7.01 1.53
CA LYS A 192 14.42 6.66 1.67
C LYS A 192 13.95 6.03 0.37
N VAL A 193 13.06 5.05 0.46
CA VAL A 193 12.43 4.43 -0.70
C VAL A 193 10.93 4.33 -0.47
N LYS A 194 10.14 4.67 -1.49
CA LYS A 194 8.70 4.45 -1.53
C LYS A 194 8.40 3.39 -2.59
N PRO A 195 8.04 2.17 -2.19
CA PRO A 195 7.64 1.12 -3.13
C PRO A 195 6.42 1.53 -3.95
N ALA A 196 6.30 1.00 -5.16
CA ALA A 196 5.09 1.13 -5.96
C ALA A 196 3.88 0.50 -5.24
N PHE A 197 2.66 0.90 -5.64
CA PHE A 197 1.44 0.31 -5.07
C PHE A 197 1.41 -1.22 -5.29
N GLY A 198 1.02 -1.96 -4.25
CA GLY A 198 1.02 -3.43 -4.27
C GLY A 198 2.39 -4.08 -4.05
N TRP A 199 3.41 -3.29 -3.67
CA TRP A 199 4.76 -3.77 -3.39
C TRP A 199 5.24 -3.35 -2.00
N TYR A 200 6.16 -4.14 -1.48
CA TYR A 200 7.01 -3.85 -0.32
C TYR A 200 8.44 -4.28 -0.61
N LEU A 201 9.38 -4.01 0.29
CA LEU A 201 10.77 -4.42 0.14
C LEU A 201 11.19 -5.30 1.32
N ASP A 202 11.80 -6.44 1.00
CA ASP A 202 12.60 -7.21 1.96
C ASP A 202 14.01 -6.63 1.99
N VAL A 203 14.49 -6.23 3.15
CA VAL A 203 15.89 -5.94 3.39
C VAL A 203 16.56 -7.17 3.98
N VAL A 204 17.46 -7.76 3.22
CA VAL A 204 18.15 -9.00 3.55
C VAL A 204 19.67 -8.80 3.48
N PRO A 205 20.46 -9.68 4.11
CA PRO A 205 21.93 -9.59 4.00
C PRO A 205 22.39 -9.92 2.58
N ARG A 206 23.52 -9.33 2.19
CA ARG A 206 24.28 -9.85 1.06
C ARG A 206 25.04 -11.11 1.48
N SER A 207 25.32 -11.98 0.52
CA SER A 207 26.09 -13.22 0.77
C SER A 207 27.46 -12.99 1.46
N SER A 208 28.07 -11.84 1.21
CA SER A 208 29.36 -11.45 1.79
C SER A 208 29.30 -11.21 3.30
N ILE A 209 28.11 -11.04 3.91
CA ILE A 209 27.97 -10.81 5.36
C ILE A 209 28.55 -11.95 6.20
N ILE A 210 28.56 -13.18 5.68
CA ILE A 210 29.12 -14.35 6.36
C ILE A 210 30.59 -14.19 6.76
N LYS A 211 31.33 -13.29 6.10
CA LYS A 211 32.74 -13.02 6.35
C LYS A 211 32.96 -11.89 7.36
N SER A 212 31.90 -11.19 7.76
CA SER A 212 32.02 -9.99 8.59
C SER A 212 32.04 -10.27 10.10
N GLY A 213 31.54 -11.43 10.53
CA GLY A 213 31.25 -11.70 11.94
C GLY A 213 29.99 -11.01 12.46
N TYR A 214 29.14 -10.52 11.55
CA TYR A 214 27.87 -9.84 11.87
C TYR A 214 26.70 -10.54 11.17
N MET A 215 25.49 -10.31 11.68
CA MET A 215 24.23 -10.71 11.06
C MET A 215 23.17 -9.63 11.21
N LEU A 216 22.12 -9.66 10.38
CA LEU A 216 20.96 -8.79 10.59
C LEU A 216 20.25 -9.16 11.90
N ALA A 217 20.04 -8.18 12.77
CA ALA A 217 19.42 -8.39 14.07
C ALA A 217 17.93 -8.76 13.97
N ASN A 218 17.26 -8.35 12.91
CA ASN A 218 15.85 -8.62 12.61
C ASN A 218 15.64 -9.70 11.53
N ASN A 219 16.69 -10.42 11.13
CA ASN A 219 16.71 -11.43 10.08
C ASN A 219 16.31 -10.87 8.68
N VAL A 220 15.12 -10.33 8.54
CA VAL A 220 14.60 -9.62 7.38
C VAL A 220 13.97 -8.31 7.83
N GLY A 221 14.41 -7.21 7.24
CA GLY A 221 13.74 -5.91 7.42
C GLY A 221 12.60 -5.78 6.42
N ILE A 222 11.44 -5.38 6.88
CA ILE A 222 10.28 -5.11 6.01
C ILE A 222 10.14 -3.60 5.85
N ILE A 223 10.12 -3.14 4.60
CA ILE A 223 9.87 -1.75 4.25
C ILE A 223 8.53 -1.69 3.53
N ASP A 224 7.52 -1.36 4.28
CA ASP A 224 6.17 -1.15 3.76
C ASP A 224 6.08 0.13 2.94
N ARG A 225 5.12 0.19 2.02
CA ARG A 225 4.89 1.39 1.21
C ARG A 225 4.56 2.63 2.05
N ALA A 226 3.87 2.46 3.17
CA ALA A 226 3.52 3.53 4.11
C ALA A 226 4.72 4.04 4.93
N TYR A 227 5.83 3.30 4.95
CA TYR A 227 7.03 3.73 5.65
C TYR A 227 7.77 4.80 4.85
N THR A 228 7.82 6.00 5.38
CA THR A 228 8.48 7.18 4.75
C THR A 228 9.81 7.54 5.41
N GLY A 229 10.24 6.75 6.37
CA GLY A 229 11.50 6.92 7.07
C GLY A 229 12.71 6.47 6.24
N GLU A 230 13.88 6.73 6.76
CA GLU A 230 15.14 6.27 6.18
C GLU A 230 15.32 4.76 6.39
N ILE A 231 15.85 4.06 5.39
CA ILE A 231 16.20 2.64 5.54
C ILE A 231 17.42 2.53 6.45
N MET A 232 17.23 1.89 7.58
CA MET A 232 18.29 1.62 8.54
C MET A 232 18.59 0.13 8.62
N ILE A 233 19.85 -0.21 8.86
CA ILE A 233 20.32 -1.59 8.96
C ILE A 233 20.75 -1.86 10.39
N ALA A 234 20.05 -2.78 11.06
CA ALA A 234 20.41 -3.24 12.39
C ALA A 234 21.28 -4.48 12.30
N LEU A 235 22.53 -4.39 12.76
CA LEU A 235 23.47 -5.51 12.77
C LEU A 235 23.83 -5.89 14.20
N ILE A 236 23.84 -7.19 14.48
CA ILE A 236 24.37 -7.76 15.72
C ILE A 236 25.72 -8.39 15.44
N LYS A 237 26.72 -8.10 16.27
CA LYS A 237 28.04 -8.71 16.22
C LYS A 237 27.96 -10.10 16.86
N VAL A 238 28.12 -11.15 16.06
CA VAL A 238 28.01 -12.56 16.51
C VAL A 238 29.39 -13.19 16.81
N ASP A 239 30.42 -12.70 16.12
CA ASP A 239 31.82 -13.07 16.43
C ASP A 239 32.50 -11.91 17.14
N GLU A 240 32.82 -12.10 18.43
CA GLU A 240 33.46 -11.07 19.28
C GLU A 240 34.85 -10.70 18.77
N SER A 241 35.53 -11.63 18.12
CA SER A 241 36.88 -11.42 17.56
C SER A 241 36.90 -10.67 16.25
N ALA A 242 35.74 -10.56 15.57
CA ALA A 242 35.63 -9.82 14.31
C ALA A 242 35.99 -8.35 14.54
N PRO A 243 36.65 -7.68 13.56
CA PRO A 243 36.88 -6.24 13.65
C PRO A 243 35.58 -5.46 13.58
N ASP A 244 35.61 -4.20 14.00
CA ASP A 244 34.50 -3.30 13.74
C ASP A 244 34.41 -3.02 12.24
N LEU A 245 33.16 -2.77 11.76
CA LEU A 245 32.93 -2.56 10.34
C LEU A 245 33.53 -1.24 9.89
N GLU A 246 34.29 -1.28 8.81
CA GLU A 246 34.79 -0.09 8.11
C GLU A 246 33.69 0.47 7.21
N LEU A 247 33.37 1.75 7.36
CA LEU A 247 32.31 2.43 6.61
C LEU A 247 32.91 3.36 5.56
N PRO A 248 32.27 3.56 4.40
CA PRO A 248 31.00 2.97 3.98
C PRO A 248 31.11 1.50 3.57
N LEU A 249 30.09 0.69 3.87
CA LEU A 249 30.11 -0.75 3.59
C LEU A 249 28.81 -1.24 2.94
N ARG A 250 28.93 -1.94 1.84
CA ARG A 250 27.83 -2.60 1.13
C ARG A 250 27.59 -3.99 1.72
N ILE A 251 26.59 -4.14 2.61
CA ILE A 251 26.40 -5.35 3.45
C ILE A 251 25.00 -5.95 3.35
N ALA A 252 24.02 -5.16 2.94
CA ALA A 252 22.64 -5.56 2.78
C ALA A 252 22.17 -5.33 1.34
N GLN A 253 20.98 -5.82 1.03
CA GLN A 253 20.28 -5.60 -0.24
C GLN A 253 18.78 -5.55 0.00
N MET A 254 18.05 -4.80 -0.81
CA MET A 254 16.60 -4.76 -0.80
C MET A 254 16.04 -5.51 -2.01
N ILE A 255 15.07 -6.38 -1.75
CA ILE A 255 14.41 -7.20 -2.77
C ILE A 255 12.96 -6.78 -2.88
N PRO A 256 12.48 -6.31 -4.04
CA PRO A 256 11.07 -6.02 -4.25
C PRO A 256 10.19 -7.26 -4.13
N ARG A 257 9.07 -7.13 -3.40
CA ARG A 257 8.08 -8.19 -3.20
C ARG A 257 6.69 -7.66 -3.49
N LYS A 258 5.86 -8.48 -4.14
CA LYS A 258 4.44 -8.19 -4.29
C LYS A 258 3.68 -8.54 -3.02
N ILE A 259 2.72 -7.68 -2.65
CA ILE A 259 1.83 -7.94 -1.53
C ILE A 259 0.76 -8.93 -2.00
N ALA A 260 0.62 -10.04 -1.27
CA ALA A 260 -0.50 -10.95 -1.45
C ALA A 260 -1.63 -10.54 -0.51
N HIS A 261 -2.75 -10.10 -1.08
CA HIS A 261 -3.95 -9.79 -0.30
C HIS A 261 -4.75 -11.06 -0.04
N VAL A 262 -4.71 -11.54 1.19
CA VAL A 262 -5.40 -12.75 1.64
C VAL A 262 -6.45 -12.40 2.69
N GLU A 263 -7.51 -13.19 2.76
CA GLU A 263 -8.52 -13.12 3.80
C GLU A 263 -8.31 -14.27 4.78
N PHE A 264 -8.27 -13.97 6.07
CA PHE A 264 -8.23 -14.97 7.12
C PHE A 264 -9.66 -15.22 7.62
N THR A 265 -10.13 -16.46 7.48
CA THR A 265 -11.41 -16.90 8.00
C THR A 265 -11.17 -17.83 9.17
N GLU A 266 -11.75 -17.52 10.32
CA GLU A 266 -11.74 -18.40 11.48
C GLU A 266 -12.59 -19.63 11.22
N VAL A 267 -12.00 -20.78 11.44
CA VAL A 267 -12.70 -22.10 11.37
C VAL A 267 -12.48 -22.83 12.68
N SER A 268 -13.36 -23.78 12.99
CA SER A 268 -13.28 -24.55 14.24
C SER A 268 -12.09 -25.51 14.28
N ASP A 269 -11.63 -25.98 13.14
CA ASP A 269 -10.45 -26.87 13.00
C ASP A 269 -9.94 -26.82 11.56
N ILE A 270 -8.68 -27.19 11.36
CA ILE A 270 -8.03 -27.32 10.05
C ILE A 270 -8.06 -28.80 9.64
N GLU A 271 -8.46 -29.05 8.40
CA GLU A 271 -8.47 -30.41 7.85
C GLU A 271 -7.08 -31.05 7.94
N ARG A 272 -7.06 -32.28 8.47
CA ARG A 272 -5.83 -33.02 8.66
C ARG A 272 -5.23 -33.48 7.32
N THR A 273 -3.92 -33.32 7.22
CA THR A 273 -3.14 -33.78 6.06
C THR A 273 -2.29 -34.98 6.46
N THR A 274 -1.64 -35.64 5.48
CA THR A 274 -0.71 -36.73 5.76
C THR A 274 0.51 -36.30 6.61
N ARG A 275 0.83 -35.01 6.64
CA ARG A 275 1.91 -34.46 7.47
C ARG A 275 1.46 -34.12 8.88
N ASN A 276 0.17 -33.78 9.08
CA ASN A 276 -0.38 -33.27 10.36
C ASN A 276 0.55 -32.24 11.02
N ASP A 277 0.84 -32.46 12.29
CA ASP A 277 1.64 -31.57 13.16
C ASP A 277 3.15 -31.84 13.01
N GLY A 278 3.58 -32.65 12.05
CA GLY A 278 4.97 -32.99 11.79
C GLY A 278 5.79 -31.74 11.43
N GLY A 279 6.65 -31.33 12.37
CA GLY A 279 7.59 -30.21 12.22
C GLY A 279 8.92 -30.53 12.91
N PHE A 280 9.84 -29.57 12.93
CA PHE A 280 11.12 -29.61 13.66
C PHE A 280 11.95 -30.89 13.42
N GLY A 281 11.99 -31.37 12.18
CA GLY A 281 12.75 -32.57 11.81
C GLY A 281 11.97 -33.89 11.91
N SER A 282 10.64 -33.85 12.01
CA SER A 282 9.80 -35.06 12.08
C SER A 282 9.82 -35.93 10.81
N THR A 283 10.44 -35.47 9.72
CA THR A 283 10.54 -36.17 8.44
C THR A 283 11.92 -36.74 8.12
N GLY A 284 12.86 -36.73 9.06
CA GLY A 284 14.19 -37.34 8.87
C GLY A 284 15.26 -36.67 9.67
#